data_3ec7e11f9057ad29bf5a8bbcf5d1424f
#
_entry.id   3ec7e11f9057ad29bf5a8bbcf5d1424f
#
_cell.length_a   1.000
_cell.length_b   1.000
_cell.length_c   1.000
_cell.angle_alpha   90.00
_cell.angle_beta   90.00
_cell.angle_gamma   90.00
#
_symmetry.space_group_name_H-M   'P 1'
#
loop_
_entity.id
_entity.type
_entity.pdbx_description
1 polymer ?
#
loop_
_entity_poly.entity_id
_entity_poly.type
_entity_poly.pdbx_seq_one_letter_code
_entity_poly.pdbx_strand_id
1 'polypeptide(L)'
;ALKLCGKDIYTRLIKGYTEKQWGRPATELPAFIIKRVPFRFIFDNNYFNDAYQGIPKGGYNILIDALLEGIEVRLDTNYFENRETWDAMADKILFTGCIDEFFNYQCGRLEYRSLRFDHRHLDIEDYQGNAVVNYTAGNVPYTRVIEHKHFEYGTQPTTVITYEYPDTFAPGKEPYYPVNDARNSEIFKSYRELAVSRENVLFGGRLAQYTYADMDDTVAAALALAKQQFC
;
A
#
# COMPACT_ATOMS: atom_id res chain seq x y z
N ALA A 1 -11.13 17.19 -8.50
CA ALA A 1 -12.23 16.85 -7.59
C ALA A 1 -13.47 17.70 -7.84
N LEU A 2 -13.42 19.02 -7.62
CA LEU A 2 -14.61 19.91 -7.74
C LEU A 2 -15.35 19.77 -9.06
N LYS A 3 -14.63 19.60 -10.18
CA LYS A 3 -15.25 19.38 -11.51
C LYS A 3 -15.91 18.01 -11.67
N LEU A 4 -15.46 17.01 -10.91
CA LEU A 4 -15.96 15.63 -11.01
C LEU A 4 -17.17 15.39 -10.12
N CYS A 5 -17.14 15.88 -8.88
CA CYS A 5 -18.14 15.54 -7.88
C CYS A 5 -18.89 16.73 -7.27
N GLY A 6 -18.52 17.96 -7.64
CA GLY A 6 -19.11 19.16 -7.05
C GLY A 6 -18.58 19.48 -5.63
N LYS A 7 -18.97 20.65 -5.12
CA LYS A 7 -18.45 21.20 -3.86
C LYS A 7 -18.86 20.37 -2.63
N ASP A 8 -20.11 19.94 -2.57
CA ASP A 8 -20.64 19.28 -1.37
C ASP A 8 -20.00 17.91 -1.17
N ILE A 9 -19.94 17.08 -2.20
CA ILE A 9 -19.28 15.75 -2.14
C ILE A 9 -17.79 15.93 -1.83
N TYR A 10 -17.12 16.86 -2.53
CA TYR A 10 -15.71 17.13 -2.26
C TYR A 10 -15.46 17.50 -0.79
N THR A 11 -16.23 18.43 -0.26
CA THR A 11 -16.02 18.94 1.10
C THR A 11 -16.34 17.89 2.16
N ARG A 12 -17.44 17.14 1.97
CA ARG A 12 -17.94 16.19 2.97
C ARG A 12 -17.26 14.82 2.94
N LEU A 13 -16.95 14.31 1.75
CA LEU A 13 -16.51 12.93 1.59
C LEU A 13 -15.03 12.78 1.20
N ILE A 14 -14.42 13.79 0.60
CA ILE A 14 -13.08 13.66 0.00
C ILE A 14 -12.04 14.47 0.77
N LYS A 15 -12.27 15.76 0.93
CA LYS A 15 -11.26 16.68 1.45
C LYS A 15 -10.68 16.23 2.78
N GLY A 16 -11.53 16.05 3.80
CA GLY A 16 -11.08 15.71 5.16
C GLY A 16 -10.38 14.35 5.23
N TYR A 17 -10.87 13.36 4.52
CA TYR A 17 -10.23 12.05 4.42
C TYR A 17 -8.84 12.15 3.77
N THR A 18 -8.77 12.80 2.61
CA THR A 18 -7.53 12.95 1.83
C THR A 18 -6.47 13.73 2.59
N GLU A 19 -6.84 14.85 3.21
CA GLU A 19 -5.91 15.67 3.99
C GLU A 19 -5.37 14.93 5.23
N LYS A 20 -6.22 14.13 5.90
CA LYS A 20 -5.77 13.24 6.98
C LYS A 20 -4.76 12.19 6.49
N GLN A 21 -5.15 11.44 5.46
CA GLN A 21 -4.35 10.33 4.93
C GLN A 21 -2.95 10.82 4.51
N TRP A 22 -2.89 11.95 3.83
CA TRP A 22 -1.65 12.47 3.27
C TRP A 22 -0.92 13.46 4.17
N GLY A 23 -1.56 13.97 5.24
CA GLY A 23 -0.97 14.94 6.15
C GLY A 23 -0.66 16.31 5.52
N ARG A 24 -1.31 16.62 4.37
CA ARG A 24 -1.11 17.85 3.59
C ARG A 24 -2.45 18.38 3.07
N PRO A 25 -2.57 19.70 2.80
CA PRO A 25 -3.73 20.25 2.11
C PRO A 25 -3.98 19.55 0.77
N ALA A 26 -5.25 19.31 0.45
CA ALA A 26 -5.63 18.62 -0.79
C ALA A 26 -5.16 19.36 -2.06
N THR A 27 -4.92 20.67 -1.97
CA THR A 27 -4.40 21.51 -3.06
C THR A 27 -2.92 21.27 -3.38
N GLU A 28 -2.17 20.67 -2.46
CA GLU A 28 -0.74 20.34 -2.62
C GLU A 28 -0.53 18.90 -3.09
N LEU A 29 -1.61 18.13 -3.17
CA LEU A 29 -1.56 16.73 -3.54
C LEU A 29 -1.72 16.50 -5.06
N PRO A 30 -1.01 15.52 -5.63
CA PRO A 30 -1.16 15.15 -7.03
C PRO A 30 -2.59 14.75 -7.38
N ALA A 31 -3.07 15.15 -8.54
CA ALA A 31 -4.46 14.92 -8.96
C ALA A 31 -4.84 13.44 -9.09
N PHE A 32 -3.88 12.54 -9.28
CA PHE A 32 -4.14 11.11 -9.43
C PHE A 32 -4.75 10.50 -8.15
N ILE A 33 -4.43 11.02 -6.96
CA ILE A 33 -4.97 10.55 -5.67
C ILE A 33 -6.50 10.59 -5.68
N ILE A 34 -7.08 11.66 -6.23
CA ILE A 34 -8.53 11.84 -6.28
C ILE A 34 -9.17 11.07 -7.45
N LYS A 35 -8.41 10.86 -8.54
CA LYS A 35 -8.91 10.11 -9.70
C LYS A 35 -9.19 8.63 -9.39
N ARG A 36 -8.63 8.11 -8.32
CA ARG A 36 -8.89 6.73 -7.86
C ARG A 36 -10.28 6.55 -7.25
N VAL A 37 -10.91 7.61 -6.78
CA VAL A 37 -12.27 7.53 -6.22
C VAL A 37 -13.26 7.36 -7.37
N PRO A 38 -14.05 6.28 -7.41
CA PRO A 38 -15.00 6.05 -8.49
C PRO A 38 -16.21 6.97 -8.34
N PHE A 39 -16.31 7.97 -9.20
CA PHE A 39 -17.50 8.81 -9.31
C PHE A 39 -18.41 8.27 -10.42
N ARG A 40 -19.58 7.74 -10.03
CA ARG A 40 -20.59 7.22 -10.95
C ARG A 40 -21.91 7.94 -10.72
N PHE A 41 -22.63 8.23 -11.79
CA PHE A 41 -23.98 8.79 -11.76
C PHE A 41 -25.02 7.72 -12.16
N ILE A 42 -24.75 6.47 -11.78
CA ILE A 42 -25.63 5.31 -11.98
C ILE A 42 -25.74 4.56 -10.65
N PHE A 43 -26.73 3.67 -10.53
CA PHE A 43 -26.90 2.80 -9.37
C PHE A 43 -25.91 1.62 -9.45
N ASP A 44 -24.66 1.87 -9.08
CA ASP A 44 -23.60 0.87 -8.98
C ASP A 44 -22.85 1.08 -7.67
N ASN A 45 -22.94 0.11 -6.77
CA ASN A 45 -22.35 0.14 -5.45
C ASN A 45 -20.92 -0.45 -5.42
N ASN A 46 -20.40 -0.97 -6.53
CA ASN A 46 -19.06 -1.50 -6.58
C ASN A 46 -18.03 -0.38 -6.39
N TYR A 47 -17.06 -0.59 -5.53
CA TYR A 47 -15.94 0.35 -5.39
C TYR A 47 -14.99 0.25 -6.58
N PHE A 48 -14.63 -0.96 -6.99
CA PHE A 48 -13.77 -1.22 -8.15
C PHE A 48 -14.58 -1.43 -9.43
N ASN A 49 -13.93 -1.27 -10.58
CA ASN A 49 -14.50 -1.55 -11.91
C ASN A 49 -14.15 -2.95 -12.42
N ASP A 50 -13.38 -3.72 -11.65
CA ASP A 50 -12.87 -5.03 -12.03
C ASP A 50 -14.00 -6.05 -12.10
N ALA A 51 -13.98 -6.88 -13.14
CA ALA A 51 -14.99 -7.93 -13.36
C ALA A 51 -14.94 -9.04 -12.31
N TYR A 52 -13.75 -9.26 -11.74
CA TYR A 52 -13.52 -10.27 -10.71
C TYR A 52 -12.99 -9.60 -9.46
N GLN A 53 -13.71 -9.74 -8.36
CA GLN A 53 -13.37 -9.16 -7.07
C GLN A 53 -13.60 -10.19 -5.99
N GLY A 54 -12.70 -10.27 -5.00
CA GLY A 54 -12.83 -11.22 -3.91
C GLY A 54 -11.71 -11.12 -2.90
N ILE A 55 -11.90 -11.85 -1.81
CA ILE A 55 -10.90 -12.05 -0.77
C ILE A 55 -10.66 -13.56 -0.68
N PRO A 56 -9.41 -14.05 -0.59
CA PRO A 56 -9.16 -15.47 -0.43
C PRO A 56 -9.86 -16.02 0.83
N LYS A 57 -10.58 -17.11 0.69
CA LYS A 57 -11.20 -17.76 1.86
C LYS A 57 -10.10 -18.27 2.79
N GLY A 58 -10.17 -17.91 4.07
CA GLY A 58 -9.12 -18.18 5.05
C GLY A 58 -7.99 -17.13 5.07
N GLY A 59 -8.17 -16.00 4.35
CA GLY A 59 -7.26 -14.85 4.37
C GLY A 59 -6.11 -14.93 3.37
N TYR A 60 -5.35 -13.84 3.29
CA TYR A 60 -4.27 -13.69 2.31
C TYR A 60 -3.04 -14.56 2.57
N ASN A 61 -2.83 -15.01 3.82
CA ASN A 61 -1.68 -15.88 4.13
C ASN A 61 -1.73 -17.18 3.34
N ILE A 62 -2.91 -17.78 3.14
CA ILE A 62 -3.07 -18.99 2.32
C ILE A 62 -2.58 -18.77 0.88
N LEU A 63 -2.89 -17.61 0.30
CA LEU A 63 -2.41 -17.25 -1.03
C LEU A 63 -0.87 -17.11 -1.06
N ILE A 64 -0.30 -16.43 -0.05
CA ILE A 64 1.15 -16.24 0.03
C ILE A 64 1.86 -17.59 0.26
N ASP A 65 1.36 -18.42 1.15
CA ASP A 65 1.91 -19.76 1.41
C ASP A 65 1.92 -20.61 0.13
N ALA A 66 0.83 -20.58 -0.65
CA ALA A 66 0.77 -21.29 -1.92
C ALA A 66 1.76 -20.73 -2.98
N LEU A 67 1.97 -19.42 -3.01
CA LEU A 67 2.96 -18.79 -3.91
C LEU A 67 4.40 -19.11 -3.51
N LEU A 68 4.65 -19.38 -2.24
CA LEU A 68 5.99 -19.70 -1.70
C LEU A 68 6.25 -21.20 -1.58
N GLU A 69 5.31 -22.05 -2.02
CA GLU A 69 5.50 -23.50 -1.94
C GLU A 69 6.77 -23.94 -2.67
N GLY A 70 7.64 -24.66 -1.97
CA GLY A 70 8.93 -25.13 -2.49
C GLY A 70 10.03 -24.09 -2.56
N ILE A 71 9.78 -22.85 -2.09
CA ILE A 71 10.77 -21.78 -2.03
C ILE A 71 11.28 -21.64 -0.61
N GLU A 72 12.60 -21.57 -0.42
CA GLU A 72 13.19 -21.31 0.88
C GLU A 72 12.85 -19.89 1.35
N VAL A 73 12.24 -19.76 2.53
CA VAL A 73 11.88 -18.48 3.15
C VAL A 73 12.66 -18.31 4.43
N ARG A 74 13.31 -17.16 4.58
CA ARG A 74 14.03 -16.76 5.80
C ARG A 74 13.37 -15.53 6.39
N LEU A 75 12.65 -15.70 7.49
CA LEU A 75 12.05 -14.63 8.27
C LEU A 75 13.10 -13.94 9.15
N ASP A 76 12.76 -12.77 9.67
CA ASP A 76 13.62 -11.97 10.57
C ASP A 76 15.05 -11.76 10.04
N THR A 77 15.16 -11.64 8.71
CA THR A 77 16.43 -11.50 8.01
C THR A 77 16.49 -10.16 7.32
N ASN A 78 17.35 -9.27 7.81
CA ASN A 78 17.60 -7.98 7.16
C ASN A 78 18.68 -8.15 6.09
N TYR A 79 18.34 -7.88 4.83
CA TYR A 79 19.25 -7.95 3.69
C TYR A 79 20.52 -7.13 3.89
N PHE A 80 20.42 -5.95 4.49
CA PHE A 80 21.56 -5.03 4.64
C PHE A 80 22.56 -5.44 5.73
N GLU A 81 22.19 -6.30 6.67
CA GLU A 81 23.11 -6.78 7.72
C GLU A 81 24.19 -7.71 7.18
N ASN A 82 23.89 -8.49 6.12
CA ASN A 82 24.81 -9.46 5.52
C ASN A 82 24.77 -9.41 4.00
N ARG A 83 24.68 -8.21 3.43
CA ARG A 83 24.46 -7.96 2.00
C ARG A 83 25.44 -8.72 1.10
N GLU A 84 26.74 -8.67 1.41
CA GLU A 84 27.77 -9.35 0.63
C GLU A 84 27.53 -10.87 0.55
N THR A 85 27.08 -11.48 1.65
CA THR A 85 26.75 -12.91 1.70
C THR A 85 25.55 -13.21 0.80
N TRP A 86 24.47 -12.40 0.89
CA TRP A 86 23.29 -12.62 0.07
C TRP A 86 23.55 -12.36 -1.40
N ASP A 87 24.32 -11.33 -1.74
CA ASP A 87 24.70 -11.01 -3.12
C ASP A 87 25.55 -12.11 -3.76
N ALA A 88 26.36 -12.85 -2.95
CA ALA A 88 27.16 -13.96 -3.43
C ALA A 88 26.39 -15.28 -3.59
N MET A 89 25.18 -15.40 -3.06
CA MET A 89 24.38 -16.64 -3.09
C MET A 89 23.54 -16.79 -4.37
N ALA A 90 23.36 -15.74 -5.17
CA ALA A 90 22.47 -15.75 -6.31
C ALA A 90 23.05 -15.01 -7.52
N ASP A 91 22.80 -15.54 -8.71
CA ASP A 91 23.18 -14.88 -9.97
C ASP A 91 22.38 -13.61 -10.23
N LYS A 92 21.13 -13.58 -9.75
CA LYS A 92 20.22 -12.44 -9.83
C LYS A 92 19.48 -12.23 -8.51
N ILE A 93 19.32 -10.97 -8.15
CA ILE A 93 18.60 -10.54 -6.97
C ILE A 93 17.39 -9.72 -7.40
N LEU A 94 16.21 -10.07 -6.91
CA LEU A 94 15.02 -9.20 -7.00
C LEU A 94 14.85 -8.46 -5.69
N PHE A 95 15.22 -7.18 -5.68
CA PHE A 95 15.05 -6.32 -4.52
C PHE A 95 13.69 -5.62 -4.55
N THR A 96 12.91 -5.79 -3.48
CA THR A 96 11.54 -5.23 -3.35
C THR A 96 11.40 -4.19 -2.23
N GLY A 97 12.47 -3.93 -1.48
CA GLY A 97 12.51 -2.90 -0.43
C GLY A 97 12.62 -1.47 -0.96
N CYS A 98 12.84 -0.50 -0.07
CA CYS A 98 12.98 0.90 -0.46
C CYS A 98 14.24 1.12 -1.31
N ILE A 99 14.08 1.65 -2.50
CA ILE A 99 15.20 1.84 -3.45
C ILE A 99 16.24 2.82 -2.92
N ASP A 100 15.84 3.86 -2.22
CA ASP A 100 16.75 4.84 -1.61
C ASP A 100 17.62 4.21 -0.51
N GLU A 101 17.08 3.28 0.26
CA GLU A 101 17.83 2.51 1.26
C GLU A 101 18.85 1.60 0.58
N PHE A 102 18.49 0.92 -0.52
CA PHE A 102 19.41 0.10 -1.29
C PHE A 102 20.68 0.85 -1.71
N PHE A 103 20.54 2.12 -2.06
CA PHE A 103 21.62 3.01 -2.46
C PHE A 103 22.14 3.90 -1.32
N ASN A 104 21.92 3.53 -0.05
CA ASN A 104 22.38 4.29 1.12
C ASN A 104 21.98 5.76 1.09
N TYR A 105 20.79 6.06 0.55
CA TYR A 105 20.21 7.42 0.48
C TYR A 105 21.05 8.46 -0.26
N GLN A 106 21.97 8.06 -1.14
CA GLN A 106 22.94 8.96 -1.78
C GLN A 106 22.33 10.04 -2.68
N CYS A 107 21.11 9.82 -3.21
CA CYS A 107 20.36 10.83 -3.97
C CYS A 107 19.32 11.57 -3.09
N GLY A 108 19.30 11.32 -1.79
CA GLY A 108 18.32 11.86 -0.85
C GLY A 108 17.23 10.84 -0.47
N ARG A 109 16.55 11.10 0.65
CA ARG A 109 15.48 10.22 1.14
C ARG A 109 14.19 10.47 0.37
N LEU A 110 13.55 9.38 -0.01
CA LEU A 110 12.18 9.36 -0.53
C LEU A 110 11.19 9.46 0.63
N GLU A 111 10.10 10.17 0.40
CA GLU A 111 9.07 10.35 1.41
C GLU A 111 7.95 9.30 1.26
N TYR A 112 7.50 8.81 2.41
CA TYR A 112 6.38 7.88 2.51
C TYR A 112 5.36 8.39 3.55
N ARG A 113 4.14 7.89 3.46
CA ARG A 113 3.19 7.90 4.57
C ARG A 113 3.23 6.56 5.26
N SER A 114 3.01 6.58 6.56
CA SER A 114 2.90 5.40 7.39
C SER A 114 1.49 5.25 7.95
N LEU A 115 1.20 4.12 8.57
CA LEU A 115 -0.04 3.85 9.28
C LEU A 115 0.25 3.34 10.68
N ARG A 116 -0.64 3.64 11.62
CA ARG A 116 -0.67 3.04 12.94
C ARG A 116 -2.03 2.38 13.15
N PHE A 117 -1.99 1.15 13.62
CA PHE A 117 -3.18 0.35 13.90
C PHE A 117 -3.41 0.22 15.40
N ASP A 118 -4.67 0.34 15.82
CA ASP A 118 -5.12 0.09 17.20
C ASP A 118 -6.18 -1.01 17.14
N HIS A 119 -5.78 -2.23 17.54
CA HIS A 119 -6.64 -3.41 17.54
C HIS A 119 -7.36 -3.54 18.88
N ARG A 120 -8.66 -3.78 18.82
CA ARG A 120 -9.49 -3.95 20.01
C ARG A 120 -10.37 -5.18 19.89
N HIS A 121 -10.35 -6.02 20.92
CA HIS A 121 -11.31 -7.09 21.10
C HIS A 121 -12.51 -6.55 21.89
N LEU A 122 -13.72 -6.80 21.41
CA LEU A 122 -14.97 -6.34 22.01
C LEU A 122 -15.90 -7.51 22.29
N ASP A 123 -16.50 -7.53 23.48
CA ASP A 123 -17.49 -8.53 23.89
C ASP A 123 -18.90 -8.14 23.40
N ILE A 124 -19.01 -7.84 22.12
CA ILE A 124 -20.25 -7.54 21.43
C ILE A 124 -20.28 -8.29 20.10
N GLU A 125 -21.47 -8.67 19.65
CA GLU A 125 -21.64 -9.45 18.44
C GLU A 125 -21.27 -8.66 17.17
N ASP A 126 -21.64 -7.40 17.10
CA ASP A 126 -21.47 -6.53 15.94
C ASP A 126 -21.17 -5.09 16.40
N TYR A 127 -20.17 -4.47 15.79
CA TYR A 127 -19.79 -3.09 16.10
C TYR A 127 -20.33 -2.09 15.08
N GLN A 128 -20.25 -2.41 13.79
CA GLN A 128 -20.57 -1.45 12.72
C GLN A 128 -21.38 -2.05 11.54
N GLY A 129 -21.67 -3.34 11.56
CA GLY A 129 -22.48 -4.00 10.53
C GLY A 129 -21.83 -4.14 9.16
N ASN A 130 -20.53 -3.82 9.05
CA ASN A 130 -19.78 -3.86 7.78
C ASN A 130 -18.30 -4.05 8.04
N ALA A 131 -17.59 -4.67 7.09
CA ALA A 131 -16.17 -4.93 7.22
C ALA A 131 -15.32 -3.64 7.33
N VAL A 132 -15.64 -2.59 6.57
CA VAL A 132 -14.86 -1.35 6.56
C VAL A 132 -15.78 -0.13 6.54
N VAL A 133 -15.58 0.79 7.47
CA VAL A 133 -16.23 2.11 7.48
C VAL A 133 -15.17 3.19 7.43
N ASN A 134 -15.23 4.07 6.42
CA ASN A 134 -14.34 5.21 6.28
C ASN A 134 -14.89 6.45 6.97
N TYR A 135 -14.06 7.14 7.74
CA TYR A 135 -14.38 8.36 8.46
C TYR A 135 -13.82 9.57 7.71
N THR A 136 -14.69 10.29 7.03
CA THR A 136 -14.29 11.39 6.13
C THR A 136 -14.12 12.74 6.82
N ALA A 137 -14.67 12.92 8.02
CA ALA A 137 -14.59 14.18 8.77
C ALA A 137 -13.16 14.46 9.25
N GLY A 138 -12.68 15.68 9.05
CA GLY A 138 -11.32 16.09 9.42
C GLY A 138 -11.02 16.10 10.93
N ASN A 139 -12.06 16.22 11.77
CA ASN A 139 -11.95 16.19 13.23
C ASN A 139 -11.90 14.77 13.84
N VAL A 140 -12.12 13.73 13.04
CA VAL A 140 -11.93 12.33 13.46
C VAL A 140 -10.48 11.93 13.17
N PRO A 141 -9.70 11.46 14.17
CA PRO A 141 -8.26 11.27 14.01
C PRO A 141 -7.86 10.04 13.19
N TYR A 142 -8.74 9.06 13.00
CA TYR A 142 -8.52 7.87 12.20
C TYR A 142 -9.20 7.98 10.83
N THR A 143 -8.72 7.22 9.86
CA THR A 143 -9.26 7.19 8.49
C THR A 143 -10.35 6.15 8.33
N ARG A 144 -10.23 5.02 9.01
CA ARG A 144 -11.21 3.94 8.94
C ARG A 144 -11.26 3.10 10.20
N VAL A 145 -12.36 2.37 10.35
CA VAL A 145 -12.49 1.26 11.27
C VAL A 145 -12.75 -0.01 10.45
N ILE A 146 -12.02 -1.05 10.76
CA ILE A 146 -12.14 -2.38 10.15
C ILE A 146 -12.72 -3.30 11.19
N GLU A 147 -13.85 -3.97 10.90
CA GLU A 147 -14.40 -5.05 11.69
C GLU A 147 -14.17 -6.38 10.97
N HIS A 148 -13.18 -7.14 11.44
CA HIS A 148 -12.59 -8.23 10.69
C HIS A 148 -13.54 -9.39 10.39
N LYS A 149 -14.49 -9.71 11.31
CA LYS A 149 -15.41 -10.83 11.13
C LYS A 149 -16.26 -10.75 9.86
N HIS A 150 -16.57 -9.53 9.39
CA HIS A 150 -17.43 -9.34 8.24
C HIS A 150 -16.76 -9.70 6.91
N PHE A 151 -15.44 -9.83 6.84
CA PHE A 151 -14.76 -10.30 5.63
C PHE A 151 -15.08 -11.77 5.30
N GLU A 152 -15.38 -12.58 6.33
CA GLU A 152 -15.71 -13.99 6.18
C GLU A 152 -17.12 -14.35 6.73
N TYR A 153 -17.97 -13.33 6.94
CA TYR A 153 -19.32 -13.49 7.49
C TYR A 153 -19.36 -14.26 8.82
N GLY A 154 -18.38 -13.95 9.70
CA GLY A 154 -18.28 -14.57 11.02
C GLY A 154 -19.48 -14.29 11.91
N THR A 155 -19.94 -15.31 12.68
CA THR A 155 -21.12 -15.26 13.55
C THR A 155 -20.77 -15.40 15.04
N GLN A 156 -19.51 -15.30 15.40
CA GLN A 156 -19.09 -15.38 16.80
C GLN A 156 -19.66 -14.22 17.65
N PRO A 157 -19.90 -14.44 18.96
CA PRO A 157 -20.55 -13.43 19.84
C PRO A 157 -19.63 -12.25 20.19
N THR A 158 -18.36 -12.31 19.82
CA THR A 158 -17.37 -11.23 20.02
C THR A 158 -16.86 -10.72 18.69
N THR A 159 -16.25 -9.54 18.67
CA THR A 159 -15.67 -9.00 17.46
C THR A 159 -14.29 -8.38 17.70
N VAL A 160 -13.47 -8.33 16.65
CA VAL A 160 -12.21 -7.57 16.65
C VAL A 160 -12.35 -6.42 15.67
N ILE A 161 -12.05 -5.23 16.15
CA ILE A 161 -12.00 -4.03 15.33
C ILE A 161 -10.59 -3.47 15.29
N THR A 162 -10.27 -2.78 14.18
CA THR A 162 -9.01 -2.07 14.03
C THR A 162 -9.28 -0.63 13.63
N TYR A 163 -8.79 0.31 14.42
CA TYR A 163 -8.72 1.71 14.02
C TYR A 163 -7.42 1.94 13.22
N GLU A 164 -7.54 2.49 12.02
CA GLU A 164 -6.41 2.88 11.19
C GLU A 164 -6.14 4.38 11.29
N TYR A 165 -4.98 4.73 11.81
CA TYR A 165 -4.54 6.12 11.93
C TYR A 165 -3.48 6.42 10.87
N PRO A 166 -3.63 7.51 10.09
CA PRO A 166 -2.56 7.98 9.22
C PRO A 166 -1.40 8.49 10.07
N ASP A 167 -0.17 8.18 9.63
CA ASP A 167 1.02 8.55 10.37
C ASP A 167 2.11 9.07 9.41
N THR A 168 3.06 9.80 9.96
CA THR A 168 4.24 10.24 9.24
C THR A 168 5.30 9.14 9.29
N PHE A 169 5.86 8.81 8.12
CA PHE A 169 6.94 7.85 8.03
C PHE A 169 8.20 8.37 8.76
N ALA A 170 8.85 7.48 9.48
CA ALA A 170 10.13 7.69 10.13
C ALA A 170 10.88 6.34 10.19
N PRO A 171 12.19 6.33 10.40
CA PRO A 171 12.94 5.10 10.61
C PRO A 171 12.30 4.20 11.67
N GLY A 172 12.13 2.92 11.36
CA GLY A 172 11.45 1.94 12.21
C GLY A 172 9.93 1.86 12.03
N LYS A 173 9.35 2.67 11.14
CA LYS A 173 7.96 2.56 10.71
C LYS A 173 7.87 1.98 9.30
N GLU A 174 6.73 1.33 9.00
CA GLU A 174 6.48 0.77 7.68
C GLU A 174 6.14 1.87 6.64
N PRO A 175 6.75 1.84 5.44
CA PRO A 175 6.47 2.76 4.35
C PRO A 175 5.24 2.30 3.53
N TYR A 176 4.04 2.71 3.93
CA TYR A 176 2.81 2.25 3.27
C TYR A 176 2.53 2.92 1.93
N TYR A 177 2.71 4.24 1.84
CA TYR A 177 2.32 5.00 0.64
C TYR A 177 3.43 5.95 0.21
N PRO A 178 3.95 5.82 -1.03
CA PRO A 178 4.93 6.76 -1.58
C PRO A 178 4.29 8.12 -1.83
N VAL A 179 5.01 9.19 -1.49
CA VAL A 179 4.59 10.57 -1.75
C VAL A 179 5.09 10.99 -3.13
N ASN A 180 4.27 10.76 -4.15
CA ASN A 180 4.63 10.99 -5.55
C ASN A 180 4.45 12.47 -5.94
N ASP A 181 5.12 13.39 -5.25
CA ASP A 181 5.22 14.79 -5.63
C ASP A 181 6.42 15.05 -6.59
N ALA A 182 6.55 16.28 -7.07
CA ALA A 182 7.61 16.63 -8.03
C ALA A 182 9.01 16.39 -7.47
N ARG A 183 9.26 16.76 -6.19
CA ARG A 183 10.55 16.55 -5.54
C ARG A 183 10.92 15.07 -5.46
N ASN A 184 10.02 14.25 -4.96
CA ASN A 184 10.26 12.81 -4.81
C ASN A 184 10.38 12.11 -6.17
N SER A 185 9.67 12.58 -7.18
CA SER A 185 9.78 12.06 -8.55
C SER A 185 11.18 12.29 -9.15
N GLU A 186 11.79 13.46 -8.92
CA GLU A 186 13.16 13.73 -9.36
C GLU A 186 14.20 12.88 -8.60
N ILE A 187 14.04 12.73 -7.28
CA ILE A 187 14.90 11.84 -6.47
C ILE A 187 14.79 10.40 -6.97
N PHE A 188 13.57 9.91 -7.19
CA PHE A 188 13.35 8.55 -7.68
C PHE A 188 13.94 8.33 -9.07
N LYS A 189 13.86 9.33 -9.97
CA LYS A 189 14.49 9.26 -11.29
C LYS A 189 16.00 9.04 -11.18
N SER A 190 16.68 9.76 -10.27
CA SER A 190 18.10 9.57 -10.01
C SER A 190 18.41 8.15 -9.53
N TYR A 191 17.58 7.57 -8.67
CA TYR A 191 17.74 6.17 -8.24
C TYR A 191 17.51 5.18 -9.38
N ARG A 192 16.57 5.42 -10.28
CA ARG A 192 16.37 4.58 -11.47
C ARG A 192 17.60 4.58 -12.39
N GLU A 193 18.24 5.72 -12.56
CA GLU A 193 19.49 5.82 -13.34
C GLU A 193 20.61 5.00 -12.69
N LEU A 194 20.75 5.03 -11.37
CA LEU A 194 21.68 4.18 -10.64
C LEU A 194 21.32 2.69 -10.73
N ALA A 195 20.04 2.35 -10.72
CA ALA A 195 19.57 0.97 -10.82
C ALA A 195 19.95 0.32 -12.15
N VAL A 196 19.98 1.07 -13.25
CA VAL A 196 20.40 0.57 -14.58
C VAL A 196 21.84 0.04 -14.56
N SER A 197 22.72 0.59 -13.73
CA SER A 197 24.11 0.13 -13.61
C SER A 197 24.29 -1.18 -12.81
N ARG A 198 23.22 -1.73 -12.24
CA ARG A 198 23.23 -2.97 -11.43
C ARG A 198 22.74 -4.15 -12.26
N GLU A 199 23.63 -4.76 -13.04
CA GLU A 199 23.29 -5.84 -13.99
C GLU A 199 22.67 -7.08 -13.35
N ASN A 200 23.06 -7.39 -12.11
CA ASN A 200 22.58 -8.55 -11.36
C ASN A 200 21.43 -8.26 -10.38
N VAL A 201 20.96 -7.01 -10.29
CA VAL A 201 19.86 -6.64 -9.38
C VAL A 201 18.68 -6.10 -10.17
N LEU A 202 17.54 -6.74 -9.98
CA LEU A 202 16.25 -6.31 -10.47
C LEU A 202 15.51 -5.57 -9.35
N PHE A 203 14.93 -4.43 -9.67
CA PHE A 203 14.12 -3.66 -8.72
C PHE A 203 12.64 -3.85 -9.05
N GLY A 204 11.88 -4.48 -8.16
CA GLY A 204 10.46 -4.77 -8.34
C GLY A 204 9.62 -4.47 -7.11
N GLY A 205 8.30 -4.58 -7.23
CA GLY A 205 7.39 -4.29 -6.13
C GLY A 205 7.21 -2.80 -5.85
N ARG A 206 6.31 -2.49 -4.93
CA ARG A 206 5.84 -1.11 -4.68
C ARG A 206 6.92 -0.18 -4.17
N LEU A 207 7.80 -0.64 -3.27
CA LEU A 207 8.81 0.21 -2.63
C LEU A 207 10.00 0.45 -3.55
N ALA A 208 10.51 -0.59 -4.23
CA ALA A 208 11.62 -0.42 -5.16
C ALA A 208 11.24 0.35 -6.43
N GLN A 209 9.97 0.28 -6.85
CA GLN A 209 9.45 1.05 -7.98
C GLN A 209 8.83 2.39 -7.55
N TYR A 210 8.84 2.71 -6.26
CA TYR A 210 8.26 3.91 -5.68
C TYR A 210 6.87 4.22 -6.23
N THR A 211 6.02 3.20 -6.30
CA THR A 211 4.70 3.27 -6.93
C THR A 211 3.58 2.97 -5.95
N TYR A 212 2.45 3.63 -6.18
CA TYR A 212 1.19 3.32 -5.50
C TYR A 212 0.39 2.37 -6.40
N ALA A 213 0.48 1.07 -6.16
CA ALA A 213 -0.19 0.02 -6.91
C ALA A 213 -1.10 -0.80 -6.01
N ASP A 214 -2.19 -1.33 -6.55
CA ASP A 214 -3.03 -2.32 -5.89
C ASP A 214 -2.39 -3.72 -6.02
N MET A 215 -2.97 -4.74 -5.38
CA MET A 215 -2.35 -6.08 -5.34
C MET A 215 -2.28 -6.74 -6.71
N ASP A 216 -3.32 -6.62 -7.51
CA ASP A 216 -3.41 -7.14 -8.87
C ASP A 216 -2.39 -6.49 -9.81
N ASP A 217 -2.23 -5.17 -9.76
CA ASP A 217 -1.18 -4.44 -10.49
C ASP A 217 0.23 -4.91 -10.08
N THR A 218 0.43 -5.16 -8.78
CA THR A 218 1.72 -5.65 -8.26
C THR A 218 2.02 -7.06 -8.77
N VAL A 219 1.03 -7.94 -8.78
CA VAL A 219 1.16 -9.30 -9.32
C VAL A 219 1.40 -9.26 -10.84
N ALA A 220 0.64 -8.44 -11.57
CA ALA A 220 0.82 -8.27 -13.01
C ALA A 220 2.23 -7.76 -13.36
N ALA A 221 2.74 -6.79 -12.61
CA ALA A 221 4.11 -6.28 -12.78
C ALA A 221 5.17 -7.36 -12.50
N ALA A 222 4.97 -8.18 -11.46
CA ALA A 222 5.87 -9.29 -11.13
C ALA A 222 5.89 -10.35 -12.23
N LEU A 223 4.74 -10.74 -12.77
CA LEU A 223 4.63 -11.69 -13.88
C LEU A 223 5.28 -11.14 -15.15
N ALA A 224 5.10 -9.85 -15.47
CA ALA A 224 5.74 -9.21 -16.61
C ALA A 224 7.26 -9.20 -16.47
N LEU A 225 7.77 -8.86 -15.27
CA LEU A 225 9.20 -8.88 -14.98
C LEU A 225 9.79 -10.30 -15.10
N ALA A 226 9.13 -11.30 -14.55
CA ALA A 226 9.55 -12.69 -14.65
C ALA A 226 9.60 -13.16 -16.11
N LYS A 227 8.59 -12.85 -16.92
CA LYS A 227 8.58 -13.16 -18.35
C LYS A 227 9.73 -12.49 -19.11
N GLN A 228 10.03 -11.24 -18.79
CA GLN A 228 11.13 -10.51 -19.43
C GLN A 228 12.52 -11.10 -19.09
N GLN A 229 12.69 -11.65 -17.88
CA GLN A 229 13.98 -12.10 -17.39
C GLN A 229 14.25 -13.58 -17.63
N PHE A 230 13.22 -14.41 -17.74
CA PHE A 230 13.37 -15.87 -17.74
C PHE A 230 12.68 -16.58 -18.93
N CYS A 231 11.97 -15.86 -19.80
CA CYS A 231 11.35 -16.37 -21.01
C CYS A 231 11.87 -15.65 -22.25
#